data_d95c37ef9d984b9d44de7725911ab1a2
#
_entry.id   d95c37ef9d984b9d44de7725911ab1a2
#
_cell.length_a   1.000
_cell.length_b   1.000
_cell.length_c   1.000
_cell.angle_alpha   90.00
_cell.angle_beta   90.00
_cell.angle_gamma   90.00
#
_symmetry.space_group_name_H-M   'P 1'
#
loop_
_entity.id
_entity.type
_entity.pdbx_description
1 polymer ?
#
loop_
_entity_poly.entity_id
_entity_poly.type
_entity_poly.pdbx_seq_one_letter_code
_entity_poly.pdbx_strand_id
1 'polypeptide(L)'
;INTFESNKEFVLNTLDISRFMRLRKEIKKYNPDYLYIPMIHLWNPIVNFMAKGAKIITTIHDITQHKGEESFIMDSLRKIVLKQSDKIIILSESLREKLVYQKVKSENIFVIPHANFTYYGENFDIEKKDYNNKRILFFGRINAYKGLDVLLEAMKIVVKENTDIKLSIVGNGDIKPYEEQIRELGNNIESNVRWIKDEEVEGFFMQSDFVVVPYIEASQSGVIPLSYSFGLPVIASKIGGIPEQVIDRETGYLVEPNNVVDLAEMILGLGSSESKRKELGKNAYTFAKEKLSWEGSAKLFDKLVKSI
;
A
#
# COMPACT_ATOMS: atom_id res chain seq x y z
N ILE A 1 -20.85 10.92 -10.44
CA ILE A 1 -21.28 9.95 -11.47
C ILE A 1 -20.83 8.57 -10.99
N ASN A 2 -21.76 7.70 -10.61
CA ASN A 2 -21.42 6.32 -10.31
C ASN A 2 -20.84 5.66 -11.56
N THR A 3 -19.71 4.98 -11.43
CA THR A 3 -19.02 4.37 -12.57
C THR A 3 -19.63 3.01 -12.90
N PHE A 4 -19.53 2.04 -12.02
CA PHE A 4 -20.11 0.69 -12.17
C PHE A 4 -19.91 -0.13 -10.89
N GLU A 5 -20.75 -1.15 -10.70
CA GLU A 5 -20.66 -2.13 -9.60
C GLU A 5 -20.31 -3.54 -10.12
N SER A 6 -20.40 -3.75 -11.43
CA SER A 6 -20.08 -5.03 -12.07
C SER A 6 -19.43 -4.85 -13.44
N ASN A 7 -18.73 -5.88 -13.94
CA ASN A 7 -18.13 -5.87 -15.27
C ASN A 7 -19.17 -5.65 -16.39
N LYS A 8 -20.38 -6.20 -16.23
CA LYS A 8 -21.48 -6.02 -17.18
C LYS A 8 -21.91 -4.55 -17.23
N GLU A 9 -22.06 -3.94 -16.08
CA GLU A 9 -22.42 -2.53 -15.94
C GLU A 9 -21.31 -1.62 -16.44
N PHE A 10 -20.05 -1.98 -16.22
CA PHE A 10 -18.90 -1.28 -16.80
C PHE A 10 -18.99 -1.19 -18.33
N VAL A 11 -19.25 -2.33 -19.00
CA VAL A 11 -19.38 -2.37 -20.46
C VAL A 11 -20.54 -1.50 -20.92
N LEU A 12 -21.72 -1.64 -20.32
CA LEU A 12 -22.92 -0.85 -20.65
C LEU A 12 -22.68 0.65 -20.47
N ASN A 13 -22.07 1.04 -19.35
CA ASN A 13 -21.75 2.42 -19.02
C ASN A 13 -20.68 3.01 -19.95
N THR A 14 -19.77 2.18 -20.45
CA THR A 14 -18.74 2.59 -21.43
C THR A 14 -19.34 2.83 -22.80
N LEU A 15 -20.39 2.12 -23.17
CA LEU A 15 -21.12 2.30 -24.44
C LEU A 15 -22.14 3.45 -24.37
N ASP A 16 -22.47 3.96 -23.17
CA ASP A 16 -23.38 5.09 -23.01
C ASP A 16 -22.71 6.43 -23.32
N ILE A 17 -22.73 6.80 -24.59
CA ILE A 17 -22.19 8.08 -25.10
C ILE A 17 -22.81 9.27 -24.36
N SER A 18 -24.08 9.20 -23.97
CA SER A 18 -24.78 10.30 -23.28
C SER A 18 -24.13 10.64 -21.94
N ARG A 19 -23.58 9.66 -21.23
CA ARG A 19 -22.82 9.80 -19.98
C ARG A 19 -21.54 10.61 -20.20
N PHE A 20 -20.80 10.30 -21.24
CA PHE A 20 -19.59 11.04 -21.59
C PHE A 20 -19.90 12.45 -22.10
N MET A 21 -20.99 12.64 -22.81
CA MET A 21 -21.43 13.97 -23.23
C MET A 21 -21.80 14.84 -22.01
N ARG A 22 -22.51 14.28 -21.02
CA ARG A 22 -22.82 14.98 -19.75
C ARG A 22 -21.54 15.34 -18.99
N LEU A 23 -20.61 14.39 -18.84
CA LEU A 23 -19.32 14.63 -18.19
C LEU A 23 -18.55 15.75 -18.91
N ARG A 24 -18.47 15.71 -20.24
CA ARG A 24 -17.84 16.77 -21.04
C ARG A 24 -18.48 18.15 -20.81
N LYS A 25 -19.81 18.18 -20.70
CA LYS A 25 -20.55 19.45 -20.42
C LYS A 25 -20.17 19.98 -19.05
N GLU A 26 -20.10 19.13 -18.03
CA GLU A 26 -19.70 19.54 -16.68
C GLU A 26 -18.24 20.00 -16.65
N ILE A 27 -17.30 19.28 -17.25
CA ILE A 27 -15.88 19.68 -17.35
C ILE A 27 -15.78 21.07 -18.02
N LYS A 28 -16.48 21.28 -19.15
CA LYS A 28 -16.49 22.58 -19.84
C LYS A 28 -17.09 23.70 -19.01
N LYS A 29 -18.16 23.40 -18.23
CA LYS A 29 -18.80 24.36 -17.36
C LYS A 29 -17.89 24.80 -16.21
N TYR A 30 -17.15 23.83 -15.62
CA TYR A 30 -16.18 24.08 -14.56
C TYR A 30 -14.93 24.80 -15.07
N ASN A 31 -14.55 24.53 -16.33
CA ASN A 31 -13.33 25.04 -16.95
C ASN A 31 -12.10 24.94 -16.02
N PRO A 32 -11.72 23.71 -15.59
CA PRO A 32 -10.68 23.54 -14.59
C PRO A 32 -9.29 23.89 -15.16
N ASP A 33 -8.44 24.52 -14.34
CA ASP A 33 -7.04 24.73 -14.68
C ASP A 33 -6.25 23.40 -14.59
N TYR A 34 -6.66 22.52 -13.68
CA TYR A 34 -6.01 21.23 -13.40
C TYR A 34 -7.01 20.08 -13.36
N LEU A 35 -6.58 18.94 -13.87
CA LEU A 35 -7.26 17.64 -13.70
C LEU A 35 -6.33 16.70 -12.94
N TYR A 36 -6.71 16.34 -11.72
CA TYR A 36 -5.96 15.39 -10.90
C TYR A 36 -6.53 13.97 -11.01
N ILE A 37 -5.67 13.01 -11.33
CA ILE A 37 -5.98 11.59 -11.48
C ILE A 37 -5.24 10.83 -10.37
N PRO A 38 -5.91 10.51 -9.26
CA PRO A 38 -5.27 9.80 -8.14
C PRO A 38 -5.01 8.33 -8.43
N MET A 39 -5.75 7.73 -9.38
CA MET A 39 -5.64 6.32 -9.76
C MET A 39 -5.97 6.14 -11.25
N ILE A 40 -5.19 5.32 -11.95
CA ILE A 40 -5.44 5.04 -13.36
C ILE A 40 -6.70 4.19 -13.51
N HIS A 41 -7.61 4.65 -14.38
CA HIS A 41 -8.85 4.00 -14.72
C HIS A 41 -9.01 3.91 -16.26
N LEU A 42 -9.71 2.90 -16.75
CA LEU A 42 -9.91 2.66 -18.21
C LEU A 42 -10.51 3.86 -18.94
N TRP A 43 -11.25 4.72 -18.27
CA TRP A 43 -11.83 5.93 -18.88
C TRP A 43 -10.89 7.15 -18.89
N ASN A 44 -9.75 7.09 -18.23
CA ASN A 44 -8.85 8.26 -18.15
C ASN A 44 -8.45 8.82 -19.51
N PRO A 45 -8.10 8.02 -20.54
CA PRO A 45 -7.75 8.60 -21.84
C PRO A 45 -8.85 9.47 -22.44
N ILE A 46 -10.12 9.06 -22.27
CA ILE A 46 -11.29 9.80 -22.77
C ILE A 46 -11.53 11.05 -21.94
N VAL A 47 -11.45 10.93 -20.60
CA VAL A 47 -11.64 12.05 -19.67
C VAL A 47 -10.56 13.11 -19.88
N ASN A 48 -9.29 12.69 -20.03
CA ASN A 48 -8.17 13.58 -20.31
C ASN A 48 -8.36 14.35 -21.64
N PHE A 49 -8.84 13.66 -22.68
CA PHE A 49 -9.16 14.31 -23.93
C PHE A 49 -10.31 15.32 -23.81
N MET A 50 -11.31 15.04 -22.96
CA MET A 50 -12.42 15.97 -22.71
C MET A 50 -12.00 17.21 -21.91
N ALA A 51 -11.01 17.07 -21.05
CA ALA A 51 -10.43 18.15 -20.24
C ALA A 51 -9.32 18.91 -21.00
N LYS A 52 -9.32 18.87 -22.33
CA LYS A 52 -8.34 19.58 -23.17
C LYS A 52 -8.31 21.06 -22.80
N GLY A 53 -7.17 21.53 -22.31
CA GLY A 53 -6.95 22.90 -21.78
C GLY A 53 -6.57 22.90 -20.32
N ALA A 54 -7.00 21.90 -19.53
CA ALA A 54 -6.50 21.69 -18.19
C ALA A 54 -5.14 21.00 -18.20
N LYS A 55 -4.33 21.28 -17.18
CA LYS A 55 -3.08 20.55 -16.90
C LYS A 55 -3.39 19.23 -16.20
N ILE A 56 -2.84 18.14 -16.68
CA ILE A 56 -3.13 16.80 -16.19
C ILE A 56 -2.03 16.35 -15.21
N ILE A 57 -2.43 16.09 -13.97
CA ILE A 57 -1.57 15.56 -12.91
C ILE A 57 -2.02 14.13 -12.63
N THR A 58 -1.12 13.15 -12.72
CA THR A 58 -1.47 11.74 -12.49
C THR A 58 -0.59 11.11 -11.43
N THR A 59 -1.19 10.42 -10.46
CA THR A 59 -0.47 9.57 -9.51
C THR A 59 -0.30 8.17 -10.09
N ILE A 60 0.93 7.68 -10.05
CA ILE A 60 1.33 6.33 -10.45
C ILE A 60 1.68 5.55 -9.19
N HIS A 61 0.87 4.56 -8.86
CA HIS A 61 1.11 3.68 -7.71
C HIS A 61 2.15 2.59 -8.04
N ASP A 62 2.02 1.99 -9.24
CA ASP A 62 2.90 0.94 -9.73
C ASP A 62 3.25 1.19 -11.20
N ILE A 63 4.54 1.08 -11.55
CA ILE A 63 5.01 1.25 -12.93
C ILE A 63 4.98 -0.09 -13.66
N THR A 64 5.23 -1.18 -12.96
CA THR A 64 5.13 -2.55 -13.46
C THR A 64 4.00 -3.25 -12.75
N GLN A 65 3.33 -4.16 -13.43
CA GLN A 65 2.34 -5.03 -12.78
C GLN A 65 3.09 -6.09 -11.98
N HIS A 66 2.51 -6.48 -10.85
CA HIS A 66 3.05 -7.55 -10.03
C HIS A 66 2.74 -8.92 -10.63
N LYS A 67 3.55 -9.91 -10.28
CA LYS A 67 3.36 -11.29 -10.70
C LYS A 67 1.96 -11.78 -10.32
N GLY A 68 1.22 -12.26 -11.32
CA GLY A 68 -0.16 -12.71 -11.17
C GLY A 68 -1.23 -11.63 -11.37
N GLU A 69 -0.82 -10.39 -11.67
CA GLU A 69 -1.75 -9.28 -11.99
C GLU A 69 -1.48 -8.71 -13.40
N GLU A 70 -0.75 -9.43 -14.26
CA GLU A 70 -0.35 -8.94 -15.57
C GLU A 70 -1.54 -8.75 -16.50
N SER A 71 -1.66 -7.55 -17.08
CA SER A 71 -2.68 -7.19 -18.04
C SER A 71 -2.12 -6.28 -19.12
N PHE A 72 -2.08 -6.75 -20.35
CA PHE A 72 -1.65 -5.95 -21.52
C PHE A 72 -2.48 -4.67 -21.69
N ILE A 73 -3.77 -4.74 -21.36
CA ILE A 73 -4.68 -3.59 -21.43
C ILE A 73 -4.23 -2.51 -20.44
N MET A 74 -3.92 -2.88 -19.20
CA MET A 74 -3.48 -1.93 -18.17
C MET A 74 -2.12 -1.34 -18.48
N ASP A 75 -1.20 -2.10 -19.07
CA ASP A 75 0.10 -1.58 -19.51
C ASP A 75 -0.04 -0.57 -20.65
N SER A 76 -0.89 -0.88 -21.63
CA SER A 76 -1.16 0.03 -22.73
C SER A 76 -1.85 1.31 -22.25
N LEU A 77 -2.82 1.17 -21.36
CA LEU A 77 -3.53 2.28 -20.74
C LEU A 77 -2.57 3.20 -20.00
N ARG A 78 -1.69 2.63 -19.15
CA ARG A 78 -0.70 3.40 -18.41
C ARG A 78 0.20 4.21 -19.34
N LYS A 79 0.70 3.60 -20.43
CA LYS A 79 1.52 4.31 -21.43
C LYS A 79 0.77 5.49 -22.06
N ILE A 80 -0.54 5.33 -22.34
CA ILE A 80 -1.38 6.42 -22.89
C ILE A 80 -1.53 7.53 -21.84
N VAL A 81 -1.89 7.18 -20.61
CA VAL A 81 -2.09 8.15 -19.52
C VAL A 81 -0.79 8.91 -19.21
N LEU A 82 0.35 8.21 -19.15
CA LEU A 82 1.66 8.86 -18.96
C LEU A 82 1.96 9.91 -20.05
N LYS A 83 1.65 9.61 -21.32
CA LYS A 83 1.84 10.57 -22.43
C LYS A 83 0.90 11.77 -22.37
N GLN A 84 -0.26 11.61 -21.75
CA GLN A 84 -1.26 12.68 -21.60
C GLN A 84 -1.02 13.54 -20.35
N SER A 85 -0.18 13.09 -19.43
CA SER A 85 0.07 13.78 -18.15
C SER A 85 1.13 14.86 -18.30
N ASP A 86 0.86 16.07 -17.80
CA ASP A 86 1.84 17.16 -17.70
C ASP A 86 2.79 16.95 -16.50
N LYS A 87 2.24 16.44 -15.38
CA LYS A 87 3.02 16.09 -14.18
C LYS A 87 2.61 14.72 -13.66
N ILE A 88 3.59 14.03 -13.10
CA ILE A 88 3.41 12.68 -12.57
C ILE A 88 3.85 12.66 -11.12
N ILE A 89 2.97 12.15 -10.27
CA ILE A 89 3.26 11.88 -8.86
C ILE A 89 3.60 10.39 -8.73
N ILE A 90 4.68 10.11 -8.05
CA ILE A 90 5.06 8.77 -7.60
C ILE A 90 5.12 8.73 -6.07
N LEU A 91 4.90 7.56 -5.49
CA LEU A 91 4.83 7.40 -4.04
C LEU A 91 6.18 7.05 -3.40
N SER A 92 7.21 6.77 -4.25
CA SER A 92 8.56 6.41 -3.85
C SER A 92 9.56 6.87 -4.90
N GLU A 93 10.72 7.36 -4.47
CA GLU A 93 11.82 7.77 -5.35
C GLU A 93 12.34 6.61 -6.20
N SER A 94 12.27 5.38 -5.67
CA SER A 94 12.68 4.15 -6.38
C SER A 94 11.99 3.94 -7.74
N LEU A 95 10.85 4.60 -7.98
CA LEU A 95 10.11 4.53 -9.23
C LEU A 95 10.61 5.52 -10.30
N ARG A 96 11.38 6.55 -9.93
CA ARG A 96 11.80 7.63 -10.83
C ARG A 96 12.57 7.10 -12.03
N GLU A 97 13.61 6.30 -11.82
CA GLU A 97 14.44 5.77 -12.90
C GLU A 97 13.64 4.96 -13.91
N LYS A 98 12.68 4.17 -13.44
CA LYS A 98 11.79 3.39 -14.30
C LYS A 98 10.92 4.27 -15.21
N LEU A 99 10.43 5.42 -14.71
CA LEU A 99 9.68 6.39 -15.51
C LEU A 99 10.58 7.13 -16.51
N VAL A 100 11.78 7.50 -16.09
CA VAL A 100 12.76 8.13 -16.98
C VAL A 100 13.13 7.18 -18.14
N TYR A 101 13.32 5.89 -17.84
CA TYR A 101 13.51 4.86 -18.88
C TYR A 101 12.32 4.78 -19.86
N GLN A 102 11.09 5.01 -19.36
CA GLN A 102 9.88 5.13 -20.20
C GLN A 102 9.74 6.50 -20.90
N LYS A 103 10.80 7.30 -20.92
CA LYS A 103 10.89 8.61 -21.58
C LYS A 103 10.04 9.71 -20.93
N VAL A 104 9.68 9.57 -19.67
CA VAL A 104 9.12 10.66 -18.88
C VAL A 104 10.26 11.57 -18.45
N LYS A 105 10.09 12.88 -18.66
CA LYS A 105 11.12 13.86 -18.25
C LYS A 105 11.19 13.94 -16.73
N SER A 106 12.39 13.91 -16.16
CA SER A 106 12.61 13.92 -14.70
C SER A 106 12.00 15.13 -14.00
N GLU A 107 11.99 16.30 -14.67
CA GLU A 107 11.37 17.54 -14.19
C GLU A 107 9.84 17.49 -14.06
N ASN A 108 9.20 16.48 -14.66
CA ASN A 108 7.77 16.24 -14.57
C ASN A 108 7.41 15.18 -13.53
N ILE A 109 8.40 14.59 -12.84
CA ILE A 109 8.18 13.54 -11.84
C ILE A 109 8.34 14.14 -10.44
N PHE A 110 7.32 14.00 -9.62
CA PHE A 110 7.28 14.47 -8.23
C PHE A 110 7.05 13.31 -7.28
N VAL A 111 7.78 13.27 -6.17
CA VAL A 111 7.59 12.28 -5.12
C VAL A 111 6.70 12.87 -4.05
N ILE A 112 5.56 12.25 -3.82
CA ILE A 112 4.66 12.55 -2.70
C ILE A 112 4.39 11.21 -2.01
N PRO A 113 5.04 10.93 -0.88
CA PRO A 113 4.87 9.65 -0.18
C PRO A 113 3.42 9.37 0.19
N HIS A 114 3.09 8.10 0.34
CA HIS A 114 1.79 7.69 0.85
C HIS A 114 1.58 8.23 2.26
N ALA A 115 0.52 9.02 2.44
CA ALA A 115 0.20 9.57 3.75
C ALA A 115 -0.29 8.49 4.73
N ASN A 116 -0.24 8.79 6.02
CA ASN A 116 -0.76 7.94 7.07
C ASN A 116 -2.29 7.80 7.01
N PHE A 117 -2.83 6.86 7.80
CA PHE A 117 -4.25 6.54 7.84
C PHE A 117 -4.88 6.97 9.17
N THR A 118 -4.67 8.22 9.56
CA THR A 118 -5.12 8.74 10.86
C THR A 118 -6.63 8.63 11.08
N TYR A 119 -7.43 8.56 10.02
CA TYR A 119 -8.88 8.42 10.15
C TYR A 119 -9.33 7.05 10.71
N TYR A 120 -8.51 6.00 10.64
CA TYR A 120 -8.79 4.73 11.32
C TYR A 120 -8.49 4.75 12.81
N GLY A 121 -7.67 5.69 13.26
CA GLY A 121 -7.21 5.79 14.64
C GLY A 121 -7.40 7.20 15.23
N GLU A 122 -8.53 7.88 14.95
CA GLU A 122 -8.78 9.25 15.47
C GLU A 122 -8.66 9.32 16.99
N ASN A 123 -9.08 8.26 17.70
CA ASN A 123 -9.03 8.17 19.16
C ASN A 123 -7.84 7.33 19.67
N PHE A 124 -6.91 6.93 18.79
CA PHE A 124 -5.79 6.10 19.17
C PHE A 124 -4.79 6.88 20.04
N ASP A 125 -4.52 6.32 21.23
CA ASP A 125 -3.55 6.84 22.19
C ASP A 125 -2.38 5.88 22.27
N ILE A 126 -1.23 6.27 21.75
CA ILE A 126 -0.01 5.47 21.71
C ILE A 126 0.49 5.09 23.12
N GLU A 127 0.20 5.92 24.13
CA GLU A 127 0.62 5.62 25.52
C GLU A 127 -0.20 4.49 26.15
N LYS A 128 -1.40 4.23 25.61
CA LYS A 128 -2.27 3.13 26.07
C LYS A 128 -2.16 1.86 25.23
N LYS A 129 -1.31 1.87 24.18
CA LYS A 129 -1.11 0.69 23.35
C LYS A 129 -0.49 -0.44 24.15
N ASP A 130 -1.19 -1.57 24.20
CA ASP A 130 -0.66 -2.83 24.71
C ASP A 130 0.18 -3.53 23.63
N TYR A 131 1.38 -3.96 24.01
CA TYR A 131 2.33 -4.67 23.15
C TYR A 131 2.61 -6.11 23.63
N ASN A 132 1.71 -6.69 24.39
CA ASN A 132 1.94 -7.99 25.03
C ASN A 132 1.05 -9.12 24.52
N ASN A 133 0.45 -8.96 23.35
CA ASN A 133 -0.39 -9.99 22.72
C ASN A 133 0.42 -11.11 22.03
N LYS A 134 1.71 -10.86 21.75
CA LYS A 134 2.59 -11.73 20.95
C LYS A 134 1.97 -12.11 19.61
N ARG A 135 1.23 -11.18 19.02
CA ARG A 135 0.47 -11.36 17.79
C ARG A 135 1.09 -10.57 16.64
N ILE A 136 1.44 -11.27 15.59
CA ILE A 136 1.88 -10.75 14.30
C ILE A 136 0.67 -10.52 13.42
N LEU A 137 0.66 -9.47 12.62
CA LEU A 137 -0.35 -9.24 11.60
C LEU A 137 0.27 -9.29 10.20
N PHE A 138 -0.30 -10.13 9.33
CA PHE A 138 -0.21 -10.01 7.89
C PHE A 138 -1.53 -9.45 7.38
N PHE A 139 -1.50 -8.28 6.73
CA PHE A 139 -2.71 -7.57 6.33
C PHE A 139 -2.74 -7.23 4.83
N GLY A 140 -3.92 -7.38 4.21
CA GLY A 140 -4.19 -6.95 2.85
C GLY A 140 -4.50 -8.10 1.89
N ARG A 141 -4.40 -7.85 0.56
CA ARG A 141 -4.70 -8.89 -0.44
C ARG A 141 -3.72 -10.04 -0.34
N ILE A 142 -4.23 -11.28 -0.43
CA ILE A 142 -3.42 -12.50 -0.46
C ILE A 142 -3.06 -12.78 -1.92
N ASN A 143 -1.90 -12.29 -2.34
CA ASN A 143 -1.33 -12.50 -3.67
C ASN A 143 0.10 -13.02 -3.53
N ALA A 144 0.58 -13.78 -4.52
CA ALA A 144 1.90 -14.41 -4.47
C ALA A 144 3.04 -13.42 -4.17
N TYR A 145 3.01 -12.22 -4.77
CA TYR A 145 4.05 -11.21 -4.56
C TYR A 145 4.10 -10.65 -3.14
N LYS A 146 3.06 -10.89 -2.32
CA LYS A 146 3.00 -10.47 -0.91
C LYS A 146 3.83 -11.37 0.02
N GLY A 147 4.32 -12.53 -0.47
CA GLY A 147 5.26 -13.38 0.25
C GLY A 147 4.67 -14.08 1.48
N LEU A 148 3.37 -14.42 1.45
CA LEU A 148 2.76 -15.17 2.55
C LEU A 148 3.42 -16.53 2.75
N ASP A 149 3.86 -17.19 1.68
CA ASP A 149 4.64 -18.44 1.72
C ASP A 149 5.94 -18.27 2.51
N VAL A 150 6.68 -17.20 2.25
CA VAL A 150 7.93 -16.89 2.96
C VAL A 150 7.67 -16.68 4.47
N LEU A 151 6.58 -15.97 4.81
CA LEU A 151 6.19 -15.76 6.19
C LEU A 151 5.79 -17.08 6.89
N LEU A 152 5.03 -17.92 6.23
CA LEU A 152 4.62 -19.22 6.79
C LEU A 152 5.81 -20.14 7.01
N GLU A 153 6.79 -20.16 6.10
CA GLU A 153 8.04 -20.90 6.31
C GLU A 153 8.86 -20.33 7.48
N ALA A 154 8.92 -18.99 7.63
CA ALA A 154 9.54 -18.36 8.79
C ALA A 154 8.81 -18.73 10.09
N MET A 155 7.49 -18.76 10.08
CA MET A 155 6.68 -19.17 11.23
C MET A 155 6.94 -20.61 11.67
N LYS A 156 7.26 -21.53 10.76
CA LYS A 156 7.68 -22.91 11.13
C LYS A 156 8.95 -22.93 11.98
N ILE A 157 9.86 -21.98 11.77
CA ILE A 157 11.06 -21.81 12.60
C ILE A 157 10.65 -21.17 13.94
N VAL A 158 9.87 -20.09 13.86
CA VAL A 158 9.46 -19.31 15.04
C VAL A 158 8.72 -20.17 16.07
N VAL A 159 7.77 -20.98 15.65
CA VAL A 159 6.95 -21.78 16.60
C VAL A 159 7.72 -22.92 17.26
N LYS A 160 8.84 -23.36 16.68
CA LYS A 160 9.74 -24.34 17.31
C LYS A 160 10.49 -23.74 18.50
N GLU A 161 10.82 -22.45 18.41
CA GLU A 161 11.56 -21.72 19.44
C GLU A 161 10.62 -21.06 20.45
N ASN A 162 9.45 -20.58 20.00
CA ASN A 162 8.49 -19.88 20.85
C ASN A 162 7.05 -20.12 20.36
N THR A 163 6.34 -21.00 21.04
CA THR A 163 4.95 -21.38 20.74
C THR A 163 3.91 -20.32 21.08
N ASP A 164 4.27 -19.28 21.84
CA ASP A 164 3.33 -18.21 22.24
C ASP A 164 3.11 -17.19 21.14
N ILE A 165 4.01 -17.11 20.15
CA ILE A 165 3.89 -16.18 19.03
C ILE A 165 2.82 -16.70 18.07
N LYS A 166 1.85 -15.84 17.74
CA LYS A 166 0.75 -16.13 16.83
C LYS A 166 0.77 -15.22 15.61
N LEU A 167 0.35 -15.76 14.47
CA LEU A 167 0.17 -14.99 13.24
C LEU A 167 -1.32 -14.86 12.92
N SER A 168 -1.78 -13.63 12.71
CA SER A 168 -3.09 -13.31 12.15
C SER A 168 -2.95 -12.96 10.66
N ILE A 169 -3.59 -13.74 9.80
CA ILE A 169 -3.67 -13.51 8.34
C ILE A 169 -5.01 -12.88 8.05
N VAL A 170 -5.01 -11.63 7.61
CA VAL A 170 -6.23 -10.83 7.46
C VAL A 170 -6.29 -10.18 6.08
N GLY A 171 -7.35 -10.46 5.33
CA GLY A 171 -7.60 -9.83 4.03
C GLY A 171 -8.25 -10.77 3.03
N ASN A 172 -8.44 -10.33 1.80
CA ASN A 172 -9.05 -11.14 0.76
C ASN A 172 -8.03 -11.71 -0.24
N GLY A 173 -8.38 -12.82 -0.85
CA GLY A 173 -7.56 -13.49 -1.87
C GLY A 173 -7.72 -15.00 -1.82
N ASP A 174 -6.89 -15.71 -2.57
CA ASP A 174 -6.89 -17.17 -2.58
C ASP A 174 -5.91 -17.71 -1.53
N ILE A 175 -6.45 -18.33 -0.49
CA ILE A 175 -5.68 -18.96 0.60
C ILE A 175 -5.32 -20.41 0.31
N LYS A 176 -5.95 -21.04 -0.68
CA LYS A 176 -5.77 -22.47 -0.98
C LYS A 176 -4.32 -22.91 -1.17
N PRO A 177 -3.46 -22.13 -1.85
CA PRO A 177 -2.05 -22.48 -2.00
C PRO A 177 -1.28 -22.65 -0.69
N TYR A 178 -1.81 -22.10 0.41
CA TYR A 178 -1.16 -22.02 1.73
C TYR A 178 -1.80 -22.91 2.79
N GLU A 179 -2.91 -23.62 2.48
CA GLU A 179 -3.68 -24.40 3.45
C GLU A 179 -2.87 -25.50 4.15
N GLU A 180 -1.92 -26.12 3.47
CA GLU A 180 -1.06 -27.14 4.05
C GLU A 180 -0.14 -26.56 5.12
N GLN A 181 0.56 -25.48 4.79
CA GLN A 181 1.45 -24.79 5.73
C GLN A 181 0.69 -24.21 6.94
N ILE A 182 -0.51 -23.66 6.72
CA ILE A 182 -1.39 -23.18 7.79
C ILE A 182 -1.81 -24.33 8.71
N ARG A 183 -2.14 -25.48 8.15
CA ARG A 183 -2.53 -26.67 8.94
C ARG A 183 -1.36 -27.19 9.79
N GLU A 184 -0.13 -27.20 9.23
CA GLU A 184 1.07 -27.60 9.97
C GLU A 184 1.33 -26.70 11.17
N LEU A 185 1.05 -25.39 11.06
CA LEU A 185 1.25 -24.41 12.12
C LEU A 185 0.11 -24.39 13.15
N GLY A 186 -1.04 -24.98 12.83
CA GLY A 186 -2.14 -25.23 13.74
C GLY A 186 -2.64 -23.99 14.50
N ASN A 187 -2.65 -24.08 15.83
CA ASN A 187 -3.18 -23.01 16.71
C ASN A 187 -2.33 -21.72 16.73
N ASN A 188 -1.18 -21.70 16.08
CA ASN A 188 -0.37 -20.49 15.95
C ASN A 188 -0.82 -19.58 14.80
N ILE A 189 -1.78 -20.03 13.98
CA ILE A 189 -2.32 -19.25 12.87
C ILE A 189 -3.82 -18.98 13.10
N GLU A 190 -4.18 -17.72 12.95
CA GLU A 190 -5.59 -17.29 12.80
C GLU A 190 -5.77 -16.68 11.42
N SER A 191 -6.77 -17.10 10.65
CA SER A 191 -7.02 -16.58 9.32
C SER A 191 -8.42 -15.98 9.17
N ASN A 192 -8.48 -14.74 8.68
CA ASN A 192 -9.70 -14.01 8.34
C ASN A 192 -9.66 -13.64 6.85
N VAL A 193 -9.90 -14.65 6.00
CA VAL A 193 -9.79 -14.52 4.54
C VAL A 193 -11.12 -14.10 3.95
N ARG A 194 -11.31 -12.81 3.84
CA ARG A 194 -12.49 -12.15 3.27
C ARG A 194 -12.21 -10.69 3.00
N TRP A 195 -13.16 -10.00 2.40
CA TRP A 195 -13.14 -8.54 2.37
C TRP A 195 -13.29 -8.01 3.81
N ILE A 196 -12.37 -7.17 4.25
CA ILE A 196 -12.40 -6.52 5.56
C ILE A 196 -13.07 -5.16 5.39
N LYS A 197 -14.09 -4.89 6.20
CA LYS A 197 -14.76 -3.59 6.21
C LYS A 197 -13.90 -2.56 6.95
N ASP A 198 -14.04 -1.30 6.58
CA ASP A 198 -13.25 -0.22 7.16
C ASP A 198 -13.38 -0.15 8.69
N GLU A 199 -14.59 -0.41 9.23
CA GLU A 199 -14.87 -0.40 10.66
C GLU A 199 -14.16 -1.53 11.44
N GLU A 200 -13.72 -2.59 10.74
CA GLU A 200 -13.04 -3.74 11.36
C GLU A 200 -11.52 -3.57 11.39
N VAL A 201 -10.97 -2.70 10.54
CA VAL A 201 -9.52 -2.54 10.35
C VAL A 201 -8.83 -2.22 11.66
N GLU A 202 -9.33 -1.23 12.41
CA GLU A 202 -8.79 -0.82 13.70
C GLU A 202 -8.64 -2.01 14.65
N GLY A 203 -9.66 -2.87 14.75
CA GLY A 203 -9.66 -4.03 15.65
C GLY A 203 -8.50 -4.99 15.40
N PHE A 204 -8.17 -5.27 14.14
CA PHE A 204 -7.04 -6.16 13.80
C PHE A 204 -5.69 -5.54 14.16
N PHE A 205 -5.50 -4.26 13.90
CA PHE A 205 -4.25 -3.57 14.24
C PHE A 205 -4.10 -3.39 15.77
N MET A 206 -5.18 -3.06 16.47
CA MET A 206 -5.15 -2.91 17.94
C MET A 206 -4.81 -4.22 18.67
N GLN A 207 -5.25 -5.37 18.17
CA GLN A 207 -4.97 -6.69 18.73
C GLN A 207 -3.58 -7.23 18.38
N SER A 208 -2.84 -6.54 17.52
CA SER A 208 -1.53 -6.98 17.04
C SER A 208 -0.40 -6.16 17.67
N ASP A 209 0.80 -6.73 17.73
CA ASP A 209 1.97 -6.07 18.33
C ASP A 209 2.95 -5.54 17.29
N PHE A 210 2.98 -6.17 16.11
CA PHE A 210 3.77 -5.74 14.97
C PHE A 210 3.20 -6.35 13.68
N VAL A 211 3.61 -5.77 12.55
CA VAL A 211 3.16 -6.18 11.23
C VAL A 211 4.33 -6.75 10.43
N VAL A 212 4.07 -7.78 9.62
CA VAL A 212 5.07 -8.34 8.71
C VAL A 212 4.63 -8.10 7.27
N VAL A 213 5.53 -7.53 6.48
CA VAL A 213 5.36 -7.15 5.07
C VAL A 213 6.44 -7.86 4.24
N PRO A 214 6.33 -9.19 4.03
CA PRO A 214 7.40 -10.03 3.50
C PRO A 214 7.39 -10.07 1.97
N TYR A 215 7.17 -8.91 1.34
CA TYR A 215 6.92 -8.81 -0.09
C TYR A 215 8.10 -9.29 -0.93
N ILE A 216 7.79 -10.01 -2.01
CA ILE A 216 8.76 -10.47 -3.02
C ILE A 216 8.96 -9.41 -4.10
N GLU A 217 7.90 -8.65 -4.37
CA GLU A 217 7.91 -7.50 -5.28
C GLU A 217 7.11 -6.36 -4.67
N ALA A 218 7.61 -5.13 -4.76
CA ALA A 218 6.88 -3.94 -4.31
C ALA A 218 7.38 -2.66 -4.98
N SER A 219 6.46 -1.74 -5.23
CA SER A 219 6.78 -0.33 -5.48
C SER A 219 6.74 0.47 -4.17
N GLN A 220 5.81 0.15 -3.30
CA GLN A 220 5.59 0.68 -1.96
C GLN A 220 4.55 -0.18 -1.23
N SER A 221 4.24 0.12 0.04
CA SER A 221 3.16 -0.55 0.76
C SER A 221 2.29 0.45 1.53
N GLY A 222 0.97 0.43 1.29
CA GLY A 222 0.00 1.17 2.09
C GLY A 222 -0.20 0.57 3.50
N VAL A 223 0.21 -0.69 3.70
CA VAL A 223 0.12 -1.35 5.01
C VAL A 223 1.10 -0.76 6.02
N ILE A 224 2.27 -0.28 5.57
CA ILE A 224 3.29 0.31 6.46
C ILE A 224 2.78 1.60 7.10
N PRO A 225 2.35 2.64 6.37
CA PRO A 225 1.81 3.85 7.01
C PRO A 225 0.54 3.58 7.82
N LEU A 226 -0.27 2.59 7.44
CA LEU A 226 -1.41 2.15 8.23
C LEU A 226 -0.96 1.54 9.56
N SER A 227 0.04 0.65 9.57
CA SER A 227 0.64 0.06 10.78
C SER A 227 1.15 1.13 11.72
N TYR A 228 1.86 2.10 11.18
CA TYR A 228 2.42 3.21 11.93
C TYR A 228 1.36 4.12 12.57
N SER A 229 0.17 4.24 11.94
CA SER A 229 -0.96 4.98 12.52
C SER A 229 -1.47 4.35 13.82
N PHE A 230 -1.20 3.06 14.03
CA PHE A 230 -1.51 2.31 15.27
C PHE A 230 -0.26 2.02 16.13
N GLY A 231 0.84 2.71 15.88
CA GLY A 231 2.08 2.49 16.62
C GLY A 231 2.65 1.08 16.51
N LEU A 232 2.39 0.37 15.41
CA LEU A 232 2.92 -0.96 15.18
C LEU A 232 4.22 -0.89 14.38
N PRO A 233 5.34 -1.39 14.92
CA PRO A 233 6.55 -1.54 14.14
C PRO A 233 6.37 -2.60 13.05
N VAL A 234 7.18 -2.52 12.00
CA VAL A 234 7.05 -3.39 10.83
C VAL A 234 8.34 -4.17 10.59
N ILE A 235 8.21 -5.47 10.29
CA ILE A 235 9.30 -6.24 9.68
C ILE A 235 8.96 -6.34 8.19
N ALA A 236 9.81 -5.79 7.32
CA ALA A 236 9.51 -5.70 5.89
C ALA A 236 10.68 -6.14 5.02
N SER A 237 10.36 -6.62 3.81
CA SER A 237 11.38 -6.92 2.80
C SER A 237 12.04 -5.65 2.28
N LYS A 238 13.36 -5.67 2.15
CA LYS A 238 14.17 -4.57 1.61
C LYS A 238 14.08 -4.54 0.08
N ILE A 239 12.92 -4.13 -0.44
CA ILE A 239 12.64 -4.15 -1.87
C ILE A 239 11.87 -2.91 -2.33
N GLY A 240 12.14 -2.45 -3.55
CA GLY A 240 11.47 -1.30 -4.16
C GLY A 240 11.56 -0.05 -3.29
N GLY A 241 10.42 0.58 -3.02
CA GLY A 241 10.31 1.77 -2.16
C GLY A 241 10.07 1.47 -0.68
N ILE A 242 10.04 0.21 -0.26
CA ILE A 242 9.85 -0.14 1.16
C ILE A 242 10.95 0.46 2.06
N PRO A 243 12.25 0.47 1.66
CA PRO A 243 13.30 1.11 2.46
C PRO A 243 13.13 2.64 2.65
N GLU A 244 12.29 3.30 1.85
CA GLU A 244 11.91 4.70 2.05
C GLU A 244 10.83 4.87 3.12
N GLN A 245 10.08 3.80 3.43
CA GLN A 245 8.97 3.78 4.38
C GLN A 245 9.38 3.23 5.75
N VAL A 246 10.42 2.39 5.82
CA VAL A 246 10.90 1.76 7.06
C VAL A 246 12.32 2.23 7.34
N ILE A 247 12.52 2.88 8.49
CA ILE A 247 13.86 3.21 8.98
C ILE A 247 14.33 2.01 9.80
N ASP A 248 15.31 1.26 9.24
CA ASP A 248 15.80 0.03 9.85
C ASP A 248 16.28 0.26 11.29
N ARG A 249 15.83 -0.60 12.21
CA ARG A 249 16.08 -0.58 13.65
C ARG A 249 15.52 0.63 14.41
N GLU A 250 14.79 1.53 13.72
CA GLU A 250 14.15 2.69 14.36
C GLU A 250 12.63 2.59 14.33
N THR A 251 12.03 2.28 13.16
CA THR A 251 10.58 2.11 13.01
C THR A 251 10.17 0.66 12.74
N GLY A 252 11.15 -0.22 12.60
CA GLY A 252 10.98 -1.63 12.28
C GLY A 252 12.30 -2.27 11.85
N TYR A 253 12.20 -3.37 11.12
CA TYR A 253 13.35 -4.09 10.57
C TYR A 253 13.20 -4.30 9.07
N LEU A 254 14.33 -4.23 8.35
CA LEU A 254 14.43 -4.60 6.95
C LEU A 254 15.17 -5.91 6.80
N VAL A 255 14.58 -6.87 6.07
CA VAL A 255 15.16 -8.17 5.75
C VAL A 255 15.28 -8.34 4.24
N GLU A 256 16.25 -9.11 3.76
CA GLU A 256 16.33 -9.41 2.32
C GLU A 256 15.10 -10.21 1.87
N PRO A 257 14.55 -9.92 0.66
CA PRO A 257 13.41 -10.67 0.13
C PRO A 257 13.69 -12.16 0.04
N ASN A 258 12.69 -12.99 0.32
CA ASN A 258 12.79 -14.47 0.32
C ASN A 258 13.79 -15.04 1.36
N ASN A 259 14.30 -14.24 2.28
CA ASN A 259 15.17 -14.75 3.35
C ASN A 259 14.34 -15.20 4.56
N VAL A 260 13.95 -16.47 4.54
CA VAL A 260 13.12 -17.10 5.59
C VAL A 260 13.81 -17.05 6.97
N VAL A 261 15.14 -17.25 7.00
CA VAL A 261 15.90 -17.32 8.26
C VAL A 261 15.98 -15.96 8.92
N ASP A 262 16.42 -14.93 8.18
CA ASP A 262 16.46 -13.55 8.71
C ASP A 262 15.07 -13.09 9.17
N LEU A 263 14.03 -13.41 8.38
CA LEU A 263 12.66 -13.06 8.75
C LEU A 263 12.26 -13.72 10.09
N ALA A 264 12.58 -15.02 10.26
CA ALA A 264 12.29 -15.74 11.50
C ALA A 264 13.07 -15.15 12.70
N GLU A 265 14.35 -14.80 12.52
CA GLU A 265 15.17 -14.17 13.55
C GLU A 265 14.61 -12.83 13.98
N MET A 266 14.20 -11.97 13.04
CA MET A 266 13.59 -10.67 13.37
C MET A 266 12.23 -10.85 14.06
N ILE A 267 11.42 -11.83 13.65
CA ILE A 267 10.15 -12.17 14.32
C ILE A 267 10.40 -12.63 15.75
N LEU A 268 11.35 -13.54 15.99
CA LEU A 268 11.71 -14.01 17.31
C LEU A 268 12.23 -12.89 18.20
N GLY A 269 13.13 -12.06 17.67
CA GLY A 269 13.70 -10.93 18.41
C GLY A 269 12.61 -9.92 18.83
N LEU A 270 11.73 -9.54 17.91
CA LEU A 270 10.66 -8.60 18.21
C LEU A 270 9.55 -9.24 19.06
N GLY A 271 9.20 -10.50 18.78
CA GLY A 271 8.22 -11.26 19.54
C GLY A 271 8.60 -11.51 20.99
N SER A 272 9.90 -11.61 21.29
CA SER A 272 10.41 -11.87 22.63
C SER A 272 10.61 -10.60 23.49
N SER A 273 10.58 -9.39 22.90
CA SER A 273 10.90 -8.14 23.59
C SER A 273 9.77 -7.11 23.51
N GLU A 274 8.94 -7.03 24.58
CA GLU A 274 7.90 -6.00 24.68
C GLU A 274 8.50 -4.58 24.64
N SER A 275 9.62 -4.36 25.35
CA SER A 275 10.29 -3.05 25.36
C SER A 275 10.70 -2.60 23.96
N LYS A 276 11.19 -3.53 23.13
CA LYS A 276 11.59 -3.22 21.75
C LYS A 276 10.38 -2.94 20.87
N ARG A 277 9.30 -3.73 21.00
CA ARG A 277 8.04 -3.45 20.29
C ARG A 277 7.51 -2.04 20.61
N LYS A 278 7.52 -1.68 21.90
CA LYS A 278 7.07 -0.36 22.38
C LYS A 278 7.96 0.77 21.88
N GLU A 279 9.27 0.60 21.91
CA GLU A 279 10.25 1.59 21.42
C GLU A 279 10.04 1.85 19.92
N LEU A 280 10.13 0.79 19.09
CA LEU A 280 9.97 0.89 17.64
C LEU A 280 8.58 1.37 17.26
N GLY A 281 7.54 0.95 17.98
CA GLY A 281 6.16 1.37 17.74
C GLY A 281 5.94 2.85 18.00
N LYS A 282 6.49 3.43 19.06
CA LYS A 282 6.46 4.88 19.33
C LYS A 282 7.21 5.66 18.26
N ASN A 283 8.37 5.18 17.83
CA ASN A 283 9.14 5.80 16.75
C ASN A 283 8.37 5.76 15.44
N ALA A 284 7.76 4.62 15.10
CA ALA A 284 6.93 4.45 13.90
C ALA A 284 5.73 5.42 13.88
N TYR A 285 5.04 5.55 15.01
CA TYR A 285 3.92 6.49 15.17
C TYR A 285 4.35 7.94 14.99
N THR A 286 5.48 8.32 15.60
CA THR A 286 6.04 9.67 15.47
C THR A 286 6.46 9.95 14.03
N PHE A 287 7.14 8.99 13.39
CA PHE A 287 7.52 9.08 11.97
C PHE A 287 6.31 9.28 11.06
N ALA A 288 5.22 8.52 11.28
CA ALA A 288 3.99 8.67 10.51
C ALA A 288 3.38 10.06 10.65
N LYS A 289 3.34 10.60 11.87
CA LYS A 289 2.81 11.95 12.13
C LYS A 289 3.65 13.06 11.51
N GLU A 290 4.96 12.95 11.55
CA GLU A 290 5.87 14.00 11.11
C GLU A 290 6.18 13.93 9.61
N LYS A 291 6.42 12.73 9.07
CA LYS A 291 6.93 12.52 7.71
C LYS A 291 5.85 12.07 6.72
N LEU A 292 4.83 11.35 7.20
CA LEU A 292 3.76 10.83 6.35
C LEU A 292 2.42 11.55 6.63
N SER A 293 2.47 12.82 7.06
CA SER A 293 1.26 13.59 7.34
C SER A 293 0.56 14.05 6.06
N TRP A 294 -0.77 14.15 6.13
CA TRP A 294 -1.58 14.73 5.04
C TRP A 294 -1.21 16.18 4.75
N GLU A 295 -0.87 16.96 5.79
CA GLU A 295 -0.40 18.34 5.64
C GLU A 295 0.93 18.41 4.88
N GLY A 296 1.83 17.46 5.13
CA GLY A 296 3.08 17.32 4.40
C GLY A 296 2.83 17.02 2.92
N SER A 297 1.97 16.03 2.65
CA SER A 297 1.58 15.66 1.29
C SER A 297 0.88 16.80 0.55
N ALA A 298 -0.01 17.55 1.23
CA ALA A 298 -0.69 18.70 0.66
C ALA A 298 0.28 19.84 0.30
N LYS A 299 1.30 20.11 1.15
CA LYS A 299 2.35 21.11 0.84
C LYS A 299 3.18 20.70 -0.37
N LEU A 300 3.51 19.41 -0.50
CA LEU A 300 4.22 18.91 -1.68
C LEU A 300 3.37 19.02 -2.94
N PHE A 301 2.08 18.71 -2.85
CA PHE A 301 1.13 18.85 -3.95
C PHE A 301 0.96 20.33 -4.36
N ASP A 302 0.80 21.24 -3.40
CA ASP A 302 0.73 22.69 -3.68
C ASP A 302 1.99 23.20 -4.39
N LYS A 303 3.18 22.75 -3.95
CA LYS A 303 4.44 23.06 -4.62
C LYS A 303 4.48 22.53 -6.06
N LEU A 304 3.94 21.32 -6.30
CA LEU A 304 3.83 20.77 -7.65
C LEU A 304 2.91 21.63 -8.51
N VAL A 305 1.70 21.97 -8.03
CA VAL A 305 0.75 22.80 -8.77
C VAL A 305 1.32 24.15 -9.11
N LYS A 306 2.06 24.80 -8.20
CA LYS A 306 2.73 26.08 -8.45
C LYS A 306 3.88 25.99 -9.46
N SER A 307 4.35 24.80 -9.81
CA SER A 307 5.42 24.56 -10.80
C SER A 307 4.90 24.38 -12.24
N ILE A 308 3.58 24.40 -12.44
CA ILE A 308 2.93 24.27 -13.73
C ILE A 308 2.52 25.62 -14.28
#